data_f0bdeb09ff8d4b0effffb63390bc6829
#
_entry.id   f0bdeb09ff8d4b0effffb63390bc6829
#
_cell.length_a   1.000
_cell.length_b   1.000
_cell.length_c   1.000
_cell.angle_alpha   90.00
_cell.angle_beta   90.00
_cell.angle_gamma   90.00
#
_symmetry.space_group_name_H-M   'P 1'
#
loop_
_entity.id
_entity.type
_entity.pdbx_description
1 polymer ?
#
loop_
_entity_poly.entity_id
_entity_poly.type
_entity_poly.pdbx_seq_one_letter_code
_entity_poly.pdbx_strand_id
1 'polypeptide(L)'
;MMKKQRQSAILALLNATEGKTLTTTEIAKKMNVASMTIRRDLNDMAKEKLITRIYGGXSLVNEKTTKEKTQVQRESKIEIGRIIGSLILPKMTVFLGAGTTIYASADFLPKTKDINYVTNSDLIFRYLVSKDINVLLTGGFYHRTTNEFVGTIAEQTLSNYLFDLAFISTNGIFENQVTTSNFDEGNIQKAAMKRSKKNYIVADHTKFGKGDSFSFAELKDFDGLITDSKASRQELKILQTATKLLVGKG
;
A
#
# COMPACT_ATOMS: atom_id res chain seq x y z
N MET A 1 -22.50 -0.38 -29.80
CA MET A 1 -22.34 0.78 -28.88
C MET A 1 -21.12 1.58 -29.31
N MET A 2 -21.27 2.90 -29.53
CA MET A 2 -20.19 3.77 -29.97
C MET A 2 -19.15 3.95 -28.85
N LYS A 3 -17.89 4.26 -29.22
CA LYS A 3 -16.77 4.39 -28.28
C LYS A 3 -17.07 5.29 -27.07
N LYS A 4 -17.55 6.53 -27.33
CA LYS A 4 -17.86 7.48 -26.24
C LYS A 4 -18.96 6.96 -25.28
N GLN A 5 -20.00 6.35 -25.84
CA GLN A 5 -21.08 5.75 -25.03
C GLN A 5 -20.51 4.61 -24.16
N ARG A 6 -19.59 3.83 -24.70
CA ARG A 6 -18.97 2.72 -23.97
C ARG A 6 -18.07 3.24 -22.83
N GLN A 7 -17.30 4.28 -23.09
CA GLN A 7 -16.47 4.94 -22.07
C GLN A 7 -17.32 5.54 -20.94
N SER A 8 -18.44 6.19 -21.27
CA SER A 8 -19.39 6.69 -20.26
C SER A 8 -19.98 5.56 -19.42
N ALA A 9 -20.31 4.44 -20.06
CA ALA A 9 -20.83 3.25 -19.34
C ALA A 9 -19.76 2.64 -18.41
N ILE A 10 -18.49 2.64 -18.83
CA ILE A 10 -17.39 2.18 -17.98
C ILE A 10 -17.27 3.08 -16.74
N LEU A 11 -17.33 4.40 -16.90
CA LEU A 11 -17.29 5.34 -15.76
C LEU A 11 -18.46 5.12 -14.81
N ALA A 12 -19.66 4.89 -15.35
CA ALA A 12 -20.86 4.62 -14.55
C ALA A 12 -20.71 3.32 -13.75
N LEU A 13 -20.17 2.26 -14.38
CA LEU A 13 -19.90 0.99 -13.71
C LEU A 13 -18.87 1.16 -12.57
N LEU A 14 -17.79 1.89 -12.81
CA LEU A 14 -16.78 2.18 -11.79
C LEU A 14 -17.37 2.95 -10.62
N ASN A 15 -18.19 3.97 -10.90
CA ASN A 15 -18.84 4.78 -9.87
C ASN A 15 -19.79 3.93 -8.99
N ALA A 16 -20.46 2.96 -9.59
CA ALA A 16 -21.43 2.09 -8.89
C ALA A 16 -20.75 0.94 -8.13
N THR A 17 -19.44 0.75 -8.34
CA THR A 17 -18.71 -0.36 -7.72
C THR A 17 -18.05 0.12 -6.43
N GLU A 18 -18.25 -0.63 -5.35
CA GLU A 18 -17.57 -0.38 -4.08
C GLU A 18 -16.06 -0.47 -4.30
N GLY A 19 -15.32 0.55 -3.81
CA GLY A 19 -13.88 0.64 -4.05
C GLY A 19 -13.50 1.26 -5.40
N LYS A 20 -14.50 1.51 -6.28
CA LYS A 20 -14.32 2.21 -7.58
C LYS A 20 -13.25 1.58 -8.47
N THR A 21 -13.09 0.26 -8.39
CA THR A 21 -12.09 -0.51 -9.13
C THR A 21 -12.76 -1.72 -9.80
N LEU A 22 -12.41 -1.99 -11.05
CA LEU A 22 -12.87 -3.16 -11.80
C LEU A 22 -11.74 -3.67 -12.68
N THR A 23 -11.68 -4.98 -12.85
CA THR A 23 -10.75 -5.58 -13.80
C THR A 23 -11.28 -5.42 -15.23
N THR A 24 -10.37 -5.49 -16.20
CA THR A 24 -10.74 -5.49 -17.63
C THR A 24 -11.72 -6.62 -17.95
N THR A 25 -11.54 -7.78 -17.32
CA THR A 25 -12.39 -8.96 -17.54
C THR A 25 -13.80 -8.75 -16.99
N GLU A 26 -13.92 -8.17 -15.80
CA GLU A 26 -15.24 -7.86 -15.21
C GLU A 26 -16.00 -6.84 -16.05
N ILE A 27 -15.33 -5.80 -16.53
CA ILE A 27 -15.96 -4.79 -17.38
C ILE A 27 -16.42 -5.44 -18.70
N ALA A 28 -15.54 -6.25 -19.32
CA ALA A 28 -15.85 -6.97 -20.56
C ALA A 28 -17.10 -7.84 -20.40
N LYS A 29 -17.17 -8.60 -19.30
CA LYS A 29 -18.30 -9.48 -18.98
C LYS A 29 -19.58 -8.68 -18.72
N LYS A 30 -19.53 -7.64 -17.86
CA LYS A 30 -20.70 -6.81 -17.52
C LYS A 30 -21.27 -6.07 -18.73
N MET A 31 -20.41 -5.66 -19.66
CA MET A 31 -20.81 -4.89 -20.85
C MET A 31 -21.04 -5.76 -22.09
N ASN A 32 -20.74 -7.05 -22.01
CA ASN A 32 -20.79 -7.97 -23.13
C ASN A 32 -19.99 -7.48 -24.34
N VAL A 33 -18.74 -7.05 -24.07
CA VAL A 33 -17.81 -6.50 -25.07
C VAL A 33 -16.49 -7.22 -24.96
N ALA A 34 -15.84 -7.49 -26.11
CA ALA A 34 -14.53 -8.18 -26.12
C ALA A 34 -13.50 -7.44 -25.25
N SER A 35 -12.73 -8.21 -24.45
CA SER A 35 -11.72 -7.69 -23.54
C SER A 35 -10.71 -6.77 -24.23
N MET A 36 -10.34 -7.10 -25.47
CA MET A 36 -9.40 -6.27 -26.25
C MET A 36 -9.97 -4.87 -26.53
N THR A 37 -11.28 -4.79 -26.81
CA THR A 37 -11.97 -3.50 -27.01
C THR A 37 -11.99 -2.69 -25.73
N ILE A 38 -12.32 -3.33 -24.60
CA ILE A 38 -12.29 -2.67 -23.28
C ILE A 38 -10.87 -2.19 -22.95
N ARG A 39 -9.85 -3.03 -23.24
CA ARG A 39 -8.44 -2.64 -22.99
C ARG A 39 -8.05 -1.38 -23.76
N ARG A 40 -8.47 -1.25 -25.03
CA ARG A 40 -8.22 -0.06 -25.85
C ARG A 40 -8.93 1.17 -25.27
N ASP A 41 -10.21 1.02 -24.92
CA ASP A 41 -10.99 2.11 -24.31
C ASP A 41 -10.34 2.58 -23.00
N LEU A 42 -9.94 1.65 -22.13
CA LEU A 42 -9.27 1.98 -20.86
C LEU A 42 -7.93 2.68 -21.09
N ASN A 43 -7.17 2.30 -22.12
CA ASN A 43 -5.92 2.98 -22.47
C ASN A 43 -6.19 4.43 -22.91
N ASP A 44 -7.21 4.65 -23.71
CA ASP A 44 -7.57 6.00 -24.17
C ASP A 44 -8.09 6.86 -23.00
N MET A 45 -8.96 6.30 -22.16
CA MET A 45 -9.48 6.98 -20.97
C MET A 45 -8.35 7.34 -19.98
N ALA A 46 -7.34 6.50 -19.86
CA ALA A 46 -6.17 6.78 -19.02
C ALA A 46 -5.33 7.92 -19.58
N LYS A 47 -5.12 7.98 -20.91
CA LYS A 47 -4.44 9.09 -21.59
C LYS A 47 -5.18 10.42 -21.36
N GLU A 48 -6.52 10.36 -21.32
CA GLU A 48 -7.38 11.52 -21.04
C GLU A 48 -7.52 11.82 -19.55
N LYS A 49 -6.82 11.06 -18.68
CA LYS A 49 -6.83 11.20 -17.22
C LYS A 49 -8.22 11.02 -16.59
N LEU A 50 -9.08 10.25 -17.24
CA LEU A 50 -10.43 9.92 -16.72
C LEU A 50 -10.38 8.75 -15.73
N ILE A 51 -9.40 7.88 -15.91
CA ILE A 51 -9.15 6.72 -15.03
C ILE A 51 -7.66 6.53 -14.83
N THR A 52 -7.30 5.79 -13.78
CA THR A 52 -5.93 5.30 -13.59
C THR A 52 -5.88 3.81 -13.94
N ARG A 53 -4.92 3.42 -14.76
CA ARG A 53 -4.67 1.99 -15.03
C ARG A 53 -4.07 1.36 -13.79
N ILE A 54 -4.61 0.22 -13.43
CA ILE A 54 -4.08 -0.62 -12.34
C ILE A 54 -3.81 -2.01 -12.90
N TYR A 55 -3.10 -2.85 -12.16
CA TYR A 55 -2.80 -4.20 -12.60
C TYR A 55 -4.12 -4.95 -12.84
N GLY A 56 -4.37 -5.32 -14.09
CA GLY A 56 -5.59 -6.04 -14.50
C GLY A 56 -6.83 -5.17 -14.78
N GLY A 57 -6.81 -3.86 -14.52
CA GLY A 57 -8.07 -3.09 -14.66
C GLY A 57 -7.95 -1.54 -14.69
N UNK A 58 -8.84 -0.78 -14.15
CA UNK A 58 -8.96 0.43 -14.13
C UNK A 58 -9.53 0.81 -12.97
N SER A 59 -9.27 1.91 -12.53
CA SER A 59 -9.82 2.61 -11.34
C SER A 59 -10.14 4.06 -11.70
N LEU A 60 -11.11 4.68 -11.00
CA LEU A 60 -11.33 6.11 -11.18
C LEU A 60 -10.10 6.91 -10.73
N VAL A 61 -9.83 8.04 -11.41
CA VAL A 61 -8.72 8.94 -11.04
C VAL A 61 -9.10 9.66 -9.74
N ASN A 62 -8.80 9.04 -8.63
CA ASN A 62 -8.86 9.70 -7.32
C ASN A 62 -7.94 8.96 -6.37
N GLU A 63 -6.66 9.27 -6.46
CA GLU A 63 -5.76 8.89 -5.37
C GLU A 63 -6.22 9.68 -4.13
N LYS A 64 -6.81 8.98 -3.19
CA LYS A 64 -7.20 9.58 -1.91
C LYS A 64 -5.96 10.14 -1.21
N THR A 65 -6.08 11.35 -0.71
CA THR A 65 -5.04 11.94 0.12
C THR A 65 -4.82 11.12 1.39
N THR A 66 -3.65 11.24 1.98
CA THR A 66 -3.35 10.58 3.25
C THR A 66 -4.39 10.91 4.31
N LYS A 67 -4.85 12.16 4.35
CA LYS A 67 -5.89 12.60 5.30
C LYS A 67 -7.20 11.82 5.13
N GLU A 68 -7.65 11.62 3.89
CA GLU A 68 -8.85 10.82 3.60
C GLU A 68 -8.65 9.35 3.96
N LYS A 69 -7.48 8.79 3.64
CA LYS A 69 -7.14 7.39 3.94
C LYS A 69 -7.06 7.12 5.46
N THR A 70 -6.67 8.11 6.26
CA THR A 70 -6.47 7.95 7.71
C THR A 70 -7.76 7.55 8.43
N GLN A 71 -8.90 8.10 8.01
CA GLN A 71 -10.20 7.82 8.66
C GLN A 71 -10.83 6.50 8.20
N VAL A 72 -10.35 5.96 7.07
CA VAL A 72 -10.91 4.71 6.51
C VAL A 72 -10.30 3.52 7.26
N GLN A 73 -11.16 2.58 7.68
CA GLN A 73 -10.74 1.32 8.35
C GLN A 73 -9.92 1.56 9.63
N ARG A 74 -10.35 2.51 10.46
CA ARG A 74 -9.60 2.86 11.67
C ARG A 74 -9.39 1.67 12.62
N GLU A 75 -10.44 0.89 12.87
CA GLU A 75 -10.36 -0.29 13.75
C GLU A 75 -9.36 -1.32 13.22
N SER A 76 -9.46 -1.65 11.94
CA SER A 76 -8.53 -2.58 11.28
C SER A 76 -7.07 -2.13 11.43
N LYS A 77 -6.83 -0.83 11.28
CA LYS A 77 -5.48 -0.26 11.41
C LYS A 77 -4.97 -0.33 12.86
N ILE A 78 -5.83 -0.22 13.85
CA ILE A 78 -5.46 -0.39 15.26
C ILE A 78 -5.03 -1.83 15.53
N GLU A 79 -5.79 -2.81 15.03
CA GLU A 79 -5.43 -4.24 15.17
C GLU A 79 -4.02 -4.49 14.58
N ILE A 80 -3.81 -4.01 13.36
CA ILE A 80 -2.53 -4.14 12.65
C ILE A 80 -1.41 -3.45 13.47
N GLY A 81 -1.69 -2.25 13.98
CA GLY A 81 -0.73 -1.48 14.78
C GLY A 81 -0.24 -2.22 16.02
N ARG A 82 -1.13 -2.93 16.69
CA ARG A 82 -0.75 -3.74 17.86
C ARG A 82 0.22 -4.86 17.48
N ILE A 83 0.01 -5.50 16.32
CA ILE A 83 0.93 -6.54 15.83
C ILE A 83 2.30 -5.91 15.53
N ILE A 84 2.33 -4.79 14.79
CA ILE A 84 3.58 -4.09 14.46
C ILE A 84 4.36 -3.79 15.73
N GLY A 85 3.71 -3.18 16.74
CA GLY A 85 4.36 -2.84 18.00
C GLY A 85 4.94 -4.05 18.72
N SER A 86 4.24 -5.20 18.66
CA SER A 86 4.67 -6.44 19.35
C SER A 86 5.89 -7.11 18.71
N LEU A 87 6.17 -6.80 17.45
CA LEU A 87 7.32 -7.38 16.72
C LEU A 87 8.62 -6.63 16.98
N ILE A 88 8.55 -5.39 17.47
CA ILE A 88 9.72 -4.53 17.64
C ILE A 88 10.31 -4.74 19.02
N LEU A 89 11.59 -5.11 19.06
CA LEU A 89 12.33 -5.39 20.30
C LEU A 89 13.39 -4.30 20.55
N PRO A 90 13.87 -4.19 21.81
CA PRO A 90 14.95 -3.25 22.11
C PRO A 90 16.18 -3.41 21.22
N LYS A 91 16.84 -2.31 20.94
CA LYS A 91 18.07 -2.21 20.14
C LYS A 91 17.90 -2.47 18.63
N MET A 92 16.66 -2.63 18.16
CA MET A 92 16.41 -2.79 16.73
C MET A 92 16.52 -1.48 15.96
N THR A 93 16.90 -1.60 14.68
CA THR A 93 16.77 -0.54 13.68
C THR A 93 15.60 -0.92 12.78
N VAL A 94 14.58 -0.07 12.71
CA VAL A 94 13.29 -0.39 12.10
C VAL A 94 12.93 0.63 11.03
N PHE A 95 12.63 0.16 9.82
CA PHE A 95 12.06 1.01 8.78
C PHE A 95 10.53 1.00 8.86
N LEU A 96 9.96 2.19 8.88
CA LEU A 96 8.52 2.42 8.84
C LEU A 96 8.18 3.12 7.52
N GLY A 97 7.66 2.37 6.55
CA GLY A 97 7.26 2.93 5.26
C GLY A 97 6.08 3.89 5.40
N ALA A 98 5.92 4.77 4.41
CA ALA A 98 4.77 5.67 4.38
C ALA A 98 3.48 4.85 4.19
N GLY A 99 2.39 5.36 4.74
CA GLY A 99 1.07 4.74 4.62
C GLY A 99 0.25 4.91 5.89
N THR A 100 -1.06 5.09 5.71
CA THR A 100 -1.95 5.40 6.85
C THR A 100 -2.09 4.22 7.83
N THR A 101 -1.88 3.00 7.36
CA THR A 101 -1.92 1.82 8.23
C THR A 101 -0.70 1.79 9.15
N ILE A 102 0.49 2.09 8.60
CA ILE A 102 1.72 2.20 9.42
C ILE A 102 1.65 3.44 10.32
N TYR A 103 1.13 4.57 9.81
CA TYR A 103 0.93 5.76 10.63
C TYR A 103 0.05 5.46 11.86
N ALA A 104 -1.04 4.71 11.67
CA ALA A 104 -1.91 4.33 12.78
C ALA A 104 -1.22 3.41 13.80
N SER A 105 -0.14 2.73 13.41
CA SER A 105 0.64 1.91 14.33
C SER A 105 1.54 2.72 15.27
N ALA A 106 1.75 4.01 14.98
CA ALA A 106 2.68 4.86 15.73
C ALA A 106 2.33 4.94 17.22
N ASP A 107 1.04 4.83 17.58
CA ASP A 107 0.60 4.80 18.98
C ASP A 107 1.07 3.55 19.75
N PHE A 108 1.35 2.47 19.02
CA PHE A 108 1.70 1.15 19.60
C PHE A 108 3.19 0.86 19.55
N LEU A 109 3.98 1.74 18.93
CA LEU A 109 5.43 1.53 18.82
C LEU A 109 6.11 1.66 20.19
N PRO A 110 7.07 0.76 20.50
CA PRO A 110 7.89 0.95 21.71
C PRO A 110 8.60 2.29 21.71
N LYS A 111 8.57 2.96 22.87
CA LYS A 111 9.08 4.34 23.03
C LYS A 111 10.45 4.37 23.73
N THR A 112 11.19 3.26 23.69
CA THR A 112 12.51 3.19 24.29
C THR A 112 13.56 3.86 23.41
N LYS A 113 14.51 4.55 24.02
CA LYS A 113 15.52 5.34 23.30
C LYS A 113 16.57 4.52 22.55
N ASP A 114 16.61 3.22 22.81
CA ASP A 114 17.57 2.29 22.18
C ASP A 114 17.05 1.69 20.85
N ILE A 115 15.86 2.08 20.41
CA ILE A 115 15.34 1.67 19.10
C ILE A 115 15.55 2.83 18.12
N ASN A 116 16.05 2.51 16.94
CA ASN A 116 16.28 3.49 15.88
C ASN A 116 15.20 3.34 14.80
N TYR A 117 14.32 4.31 14.70
CA TYR A 117 13.32 4.34 13.64
C TYR A 117 13.81 5.15 12.45
N VAL A 118 13.55 4.65 11.25
CA VAL A 118 13.79 5.36 9.99
C VAL A 118 12.49 5.34 9.20
N THR A 119 12.10 6.47 8.63
CA THR A 119 10.86 6.57 7.85
C THR A 119 11.02 7.52 6.68
N ASN A 120 10.28 7.26 5.61
CA ASN A 120 10.11 8.23 4.52
C ASN A 120 8.80 9.03 4.65
N SER A 121 8.04 8.84 5.72
CA SER A 121 6.75 9.50 5.95
C SER A 121 6.90 10.74 6.83
N ASP A 122 6.48 11.90 6.33
CA ASP A 122 6.44 13.15 7.11
C ASP A 122 5.52 13.02 8.33
N LEU A 123 4.37 12.34 8.17
CA LEU A 123 3.40 12.18 9.26
C LEU A 123 3.97 11.33 10.40
N ILE A 124 4.58 10.20 10.07
CA ILE A 124 5.20 9.30 11.06
C ILE A 124 6.36 10.04 11.76
N PHE A 125 7.20 10.71 10.98
CA PHE A 125 8.33 11.48 11.52
C PHE A 125 7.86 12.51 12.55
N ARG A 126 6.92 13.38 12.19
CA ARG A 126 6.40 14.42 13.08
C ARG A 126 5.76 13.83 14.34
N TYR A 127 5.02 12.73 14.18
CA TYR A 127 4.40 12.06 15.32
C TYR A 127 5.46 11.55 16.30
N LEU A 128 6.48 10.83 15.81
CA LEU A 128 7.51 10.24 16.67
C LEU A 128 8.35 11.32 17.35
N VAL A 129 8.69 12.40 16.63
CA VAL A 129 9.38 13.56 17.21
C VAL A 129 8.54 14.17 18.35
N SER A 130 7.22 14.29 18.16
CA SER A 130 6.33 14.86 19.21
C SER A 130 6.26 13.99 20.47
N LYS A 131 6.68 12.73 20.37
CA LYS A 131 6.72 11.76 21.49
C LYS A 131 8.14 11.54 22.05
N ASP A 132 9.10 12.37 21.65
CA ASP A 132 10.52 12.26 22.03
C ASP A 132 11.12 10.88 21.68
N ILE A 133 10.71 10.33 20.54
CA ILE A 133 11.21 9.05 20.02
C ILE A 133 12.27 9.32 18.95
N ASN A 134 13.39 8.60 19.02
CA ASN A 134 14.48 8.72 18.03
C ASN A 134 13.98 8.26 16.65
N VAL A 135 14.02 9.14 15.68
CA VAL A 135 13.58 8.85 14.32
C VAL A 135 14.38 9.66 13.29
N LEU A 136 14.75 9.01 12.23
CA LEU A 136 15.39 9.65 11.07
C LEU A 136 14.38 9.72 9.92
N LEU A 137 14.27 10.89 9.30
CA LEU A 137 13.51 11.07 8.06
C LEU A 137 14.48 10.94 6.89
N THR A 138 14.12 10.13 5.89
CA THR A 138 15.01 9.90 4.73
C THR A 138 15.38 11.17 3.96
N GLY A 139 14.50 12.16 3.98
CA GLY A 139 14.62 13.29 3.06
C GLY A 139 14.35 12.87 1.62
N GLY A 140 14.58 13.77 0.67
CA GLY A 140 14.33 13.52 -0.74
C GLY A 140 13.25 14.44 -1.31
N PHE A 141 12.63 14.01 -2.41
CA PHE A 141 11.55 14.76 -3.05
C PHE A 141 10.22 14.53 -2.31
N TYR A 142 9.56 15.61 -1.91
CA TYR A 142 8.31 15.53 -1.12
C TYR A 142 7.10 15.32 -2.02
N HIS A 143 6.43 14.20 -1.86
CA HIS A 143 5.19 13.88 -2.57
C HIS A 143 3.99 14.30 -1.71
N ARG A 144 3.35 15.40 -2.11
CA ARG A 144 2.32 16.08 -1.29
C ARG A 144 1.08 15.22 -1.03
N THR A 145 0.66 14.42 -2.02
CA THR A 145 -0.58 13.63 -1.91
C THR A 145 -0.47 12.58 -0.80
N THR A 146 0.69 11.93 -0.68
CA THR A 146 0.92 10.84 0.28
C THR A 146 1.73 11.26 1.50
N ASN A 147 2.21 12.52 1.54
CA ASN A 147 3.01 13.07 2.64
C ASN A 147 4.26 12.21 2.89
N GLU A 148 4.97 11.90 1.80
CA GLU A 148 6.17 11.06 1.89
C GLU A 148 7.31 11.62 1.05
N PHE A 149 8.52 11.20 1.40
CA PHE A 149 9.74 11.53 0.68
C PHE A 149 10.12 10.36 -0.20
N VAL A 150 10.46 10.66 -1.46
CA VAL A 150 10.79 9.66 -2.50
C VAL A 150 12.02 10.10 -3.29
N GLY A 151 12.45 9.26 -4.21
CA GLY A 151 13.52 9.54 -5.16
C GLY A 151 14.91 9.21 -4.63
N THR A 152 15.92 9.50 -5.45
CA THR A 152 17.29 9.02 -5.28
C THR A 152 17.89 9.35 -3.91
N ILE A 153 17.64 10.56 -3.39
CA ILE A 153 18.17 10.96 -2.06
C ILE A 153 17.61 10.04 -0.97
N ALA A 154 16.30 9.81 -1.00
CA ALA A 154 15.65 8.93 -0.01
C ALA A 154 16.18 7.49 -0.13
N GLU A 155 16.30 6.97 -1.36
CA GLU A 155 16.85 5.63 -1.61
C GLU A 155 18.30 5.51 -1.12
N GLN A 156 19.12 6.51 -1.40
CA GLN A 156 20.53 6.55 -0.93
C GLN A 156 20.61 6.58 0.59
N THR A 157 19.74 7.35 1.25
CA THR A 157 19.68 7.36 2.71
C THR A 157 19.43 5.94 3.24
N LEU A 158 18.45 5.24 2.67
CA LEU A 158 18.12 3.87 3.09
C LEU A 158 19.29 2.90 2.85
N SER A 159 20.07 3.11 1.79
CA SER A 159 21.21 2.22 1.46
C SER A 159 22.29 2.20 2.53
N ASN A 160 22.35 3.22 3.36
CA ASN A 160 23.35 3.34 4.45
C ASN A 160 22.95 2.57 5.72
N TYR A 161 21.75 2.00 5.76
CA TYR A 161 21.23 1.30 6.94
C TYR A 161 21.16 -0.21 6.71
N LEU A 162 21.15 -0.94 7.80
CA LEU A 162 20.72 -2.34 7.85
C LEU A 162 19.59 -2.40 8.87
N PHE A 163 18.40 -2.75 8.40
CA PHE A 163 17.20 -2.80 9.23
C PHE A 163 17.00 -4.21 9.78
N ASP A 164 16.63 -4.32 11.04
CA ASP A 164 16.17 -5.58 11.62
C ASP A 164 14.79 -5.92 11.08
N LEU A 165 13.91 -4.90 10.96
CA LEU A 165 12.55 -5.04 10.45
C LEU A 165 12.25 -3.88 9.48
N ALA A 166 11.53 -4.20 8.41
CA ALA A 166 10.88 -3.18 7.57
C ALA A 166 9.39 -3.46 7.51
N PHE A 167 8.60 -2.45 7.79
CA PHE A 167 7.15 -2.48 7.61
C PHE A 167 6.80 -1.69 6.36
N ILE A 168 6.23 -2.38 5.39
CA ILE A 168 5.99 -1.88 4.03
C ILE A 168 4.47 -1.79 3.81
N SER A 169 4.00 -0.65 3.30
CA SER A 169 2.58 -0.50 3.00
C SER A 169 2.28 -0.80 1.53
N THR A 170 1.00 -0.92 1.23
CA THR A 170 0.54 -1.17 -0.14
C THR A 170 -0.80 -0.48 -0.38
N ASN A 171 -1.06 -0.10 -1.62
CA ASN A 171 -2.40 0.33 -2.04
C ASN A 171 -3.30 -0.86 -2.37
N GLY A 172 -2.71 -2.01 -2.71
CA GLY A 172 -3.48 -3.20 -2.98
C GLY A 172 -2.63 -4.43 -3.26
N ILE A 173 -3.22 -5.59 -3.03
CA ILE A 173 -2.64 -6.89 -3.34
C ILE A 173 -3.58 -7.59 -4.32
N PHE A 174 -3.11 -7.77 -5.56
CA PHE A 174 -3.88 -8.41 -6.63
C PHE A 174 -3.15 -9.67 -7.08
N GLU A 175 -3.82 -10.81 -6.96
CA GLU A 175 -3.18 -12.12 -7.09
C GLU A 175 -2.03 -12.18 -6.07
N ASN A 176 -0.80 -12.30 -6.48
CA ASN A 176 0.34 -12.28 -5.57
C ASN A 176 1.17 -10.98 -5.70
N GLN A 177 0.70 -10.01 -6.51
CA GLN A 177 1.41 -8.76 -6.75
C GLN A 177 1.08 -7.72 -5.70
N VAL A 178 2.10 -7.11 -5.11
CA VAL A 178 2.00 -6.03 -4.14
C VAL A 178 2.20 -4.71 -4.88
N THR A 179 1.19 -3.82 -4.80
CA THR A 179 1.11 -2.68 -5.71
C THR A 179 1.00 -1.34 -5.00
N THR A 180 1.45 -0.29 -5.69
CA THR A 180 1.35 1.09 -5.23
C THR A 180 0.98 2.02 -6.40
N SER A 181 0.75 3.31 -6.13
CA SER A 181 0.22 4.24 -7.13
C SER A 181 1.27 4.67 -8.17
N ASN A 182 2.55 4.65 -7.82
CA ASN A 182 3.58 5.14 -8.73
C ASN A 182 4.93 4.49 -8.49
N PHE A 183 5.82 4.71 -9.44
CA PHE A 183 7.15 4.11 -9.52
C PHE A 183 8.03 4.54 -8.33
N ASP A 184 8.02 5.82 -7.97
CA ASP A 184 8.92 6.35 -6.92
C ASP A 184 8.57 5.77 -5.55
N GLU A 185 7.27 5.62 -5.25
CA GLU A 185 6.81 4.93 -4.02
C GLU A 185 7.32 3.49 -4.00
N GLY A 186 7.16 2.77 -5.13
CA GLY A 186 7.62 1.40 -5.26
C GLY A 186 9.13 1.26 -5.06
N ASN A 187 9.90 2.20 -5.58
CA ASN A 187 11.37 2.17 -5.45
C ASN A 187 11.83 2.36 -4.00
N ILE A 188 11.19 3.26 -3.24
CA ILE A 188 11.49 3.42 -1.81
C ILE A 188 11.22 2.11 -1.06
N GLN A 189 10.09 1.47 -1.34
CA GLN A 189 9.75 0.18 -0.70
C GLN A 189 10.82 -0.87 -1.02
N LYS A 190 11.21 -1.00 -2.30
CA LYS A 190 12.27 -1.94 -2.73
C LYS A 190 13.60 -1.63 -2.05
N ALA A 191 13.98 -0.34 -1.95
CA ALA A 191 15.25 0.06 -1.33
C ALA A 191 15.29 -0.37 0.15
N ALA A 192 14.20 -0.16 0.89
CA ALA A 192 14.10 -0.58 2.28
C ALA A 192 14.17 -2.11 2.42
N MET A 193 13.41 -2.83 1.57
CA MET A 193 13.37 -4.30 1.59
C MET A 193 14.77 -4.92 1.38
N LYS A 194 15.55 -4.36 0.45
CA LYS A 194 16.91 -4.84 0.15
C LYS A 194 17.87 -4.70 1.33
N ARG A 195 17.57 -3.81 2.27
CA ARG A 195 18.43 -3.51 3.41
C ARG A 195 17.88 -4.07 4.72
N SER A 196 16.87 -4.93 4.68
CA SER A 196 16.18 -5.43 5.86
C SER A 196 16.35 -6.94 6.02
N LYS A 197 16.54 -7.36 7.26
CA LYS A 197 16.62 -8.80 7.62
C LYS A 197 15.25 -9.47 7.50
N LYS A 198 14.18 -8.74 7.86
CA LYS A 198 12.80 -9.22 7.73
C LYS A 198 11.90 -8.12 7.19
N ASN A 199 11.08 -8.47 6.22
CA ASN A 199 10.15 -7.59 5.54
C ASN A 199 8.71 -8.01 5.83
N TYR A 200 7.91 -7.10 6.35
CA TYR A 200 6.48 -7.34 6.58
C TYR A 200 5.66 -6.40 5.71
N ILE A 201 4.78 -6.99 4.90
CA ILE A 201 3.78 -6.19 4.17
C ILE A 201 2.58 -5.96 5.11
N VAL A 202 2.08 -4.72 5.11
CA VAL A 202 1.02 -4.28 6.02
C VAL A 202 -0.18 -3.84 5.21
N ALA A 203 -1.31 -4.53 5.36
CA ALA A 203 -2.51 -4.27 4.55
C ALA A 203 -3.77 -4.65 5.31
N ASP A 204 -4.74 -3.73 5.40
CA ASP A 204 -6.06 -4.09 5.88
C ASP A 204 -6.81 -4.90 4.80
N HIS A 205 -7.85 -5.65 5.23
CA HIS A 205 -8.62 -6.55 4.35
C HIS A 205 -9.13 -5.89 3.07
N THR A 206 -9.39 -4.58 3.07
CA THR A 206 -9.93 -3.90 1.88
C THR A 206 -8.91 -3.77 0.75
N LYS A 207 -7.65 -4.14 1.00
CA LYS A 207 -6.57 -4.11 0.00
C LYS A 207 -6.47 -5.40 -0.81
N PHE A 208 -7.18 -6.44 -0.40
CA PHE A 208 -7.11 -7.74 -1.09
C PHE A 208 -7.98 -7.76 -2.33
N GLY A 209 -7.51 -8.44 -3.37
CA GLY A 209 -8.19 -8.51 -4.66
C GLY A 209 -8.16 -7.22 -5.46
N LYS A 210 -7.39 -6.24 -5.02
CA LYS A 210 -7.26 -4.92 -5.67
C LYS A 210 -5.82 -4.64 -6.02
N GLY A 211 -5.59 -4.11 -7.21
CA GLY A 211 -4.27 -3.68 -7.63
C GLY A 211 -4.23 -2.18 -7.89
N ASP A 212 -3.05 -1.63 -7.86
CA ASP A 212 -2.79 -0.25 -8.25
C ASP A 212 -1.83 -0.24 -9.46
N SER A 213 -1.38 0.94 -9.89
CA SER A 213 -0.71 1.15 -11.17
C SER A 213 0.65 0.46 -11.30
N PHE A 214 1.37 0.32 -10.18
CA PHE A 214 2.75 -0.17 -10.18
C PHE A 214 2.93 -1.33 -9.22
N SER A 215 3.36 -2.49 -9.74
CA SER A 215 3.73 -3.63 -8.91
C SER A 215 5.20 -3.52 -8.54
N PHE A 216 5.51 -3.55 -7.24
CA PHE A 216 6.89 -3.41 -6.77
C PHE A 216 7.46 -4.68 -6.14
N ALA A 217 6.61 -5.65 -5.77
CA ALA A 217 7.05 -6.91 -5.13
C ALA A 217 5.98 -7.98 -5.29
N GLU A 218 6.34 -9.22 -4.95
CA GLU A 218 5.38 -10.31 -4.80
C GLU A 218 5.24 -10.68 -3.31
N LEU A 219 4.10 -11.26 -2.92
CA LEU A 219 3.87 -11.65 -1.53
C LEU A 219 4.96 -12.57 -0.97
N LYS A 220 5.53 -13.43 -1.81
CA LYS A 220 6.61 -14.34 -1.39
C LYS A 220 7.91 -13.63 -1.00
N ASP A 221 8.06 -12.35 -1.38
CA ASP A 221 9.24 -11.55 -1.04
C ASP A 221 9.20 -11.04 0.41
N PHE A 222 8.08 -11.29 1.12
CA PHE A 222 7.88 -10.84 2.49
C PHE A 222 7.91 -12.02 3.48
N ASP A 223 8.49 -11.78 4.64
CA ASP A 223 8.49 -12.72 5.76
C ASP A 223 7.11 -12.87 6.41
N GLY A 224 6.21 -11.95 6.13
CA GLY A 224 4.83 -12.04 6.56
C GLY A 224 3.95 -10.90 6.08
N LEU A 225 2.65 -11.17 6.03
CA LEU A 225 1.59 -10.20 5.81
C LEU A 225 0.86 -9.95 7.13
N ILE A 226 0.86 -8.68 7.55
CA ILE A 226 0.13 -8.25 8.75
C ILE A 226 -1.21 -7.68 8.29
N THR A 227 -2.31 -8.24 8.81
CA THR A 227 -3.66 -7.82 8.45
C THR A 227 -4.62 -7.88 9.64
N ASP A 228 -5.82 -7.35 9.44
CA ASP A 228 -6.86 -7.30 10.47
C ASP A 228 -7.77 -8.53 10.46
N SER A 229 -8.61 -8.65 11.48
CA SER A 229 -9.52 -9.77 11.70
C SER A 229 -10.69 -9.86 10.71
N LYS A 230 -10.95 -8.79 9.95
CA LYS A 230 -12.10 -8.73 9.01
C LYS A 230 -11.80 -9.41 7.67
N ALA A 231 -10.55 -9.81 7.41
CA ALA A 231 -10.21 -10.58 6.20
C ALA A 231 -10.98 -11.91 6.23
N SER A 232 -11.60 -12.26 5.12
CA SER A 232 -12.38 -13.49 5.04
C SER A 232 -11.51 -14.75 5.12
N ARG A 233 -12.06 -15.84 5.60
CA ARG A 233 -11.36 -17.13 5.67
C ARG A 233 -10.83 -17.56 4.30
N GLN A 234 -11.58 -17.28 3.23
CA GLN A 234 -11.19 -17.62 1.88
C GLN A 234 -9.96 -16.81 1.43
N GLU A 235 -9.96 -15.51 1.68
CA GLU A 235 -8.82 -14.64 1.38
C GLU A 235 -7.58 -15.09 2.15
N LEU A 236 -7.71 -15.31 3.46
CA LEU A 236 -6.59 -15.75 4.29
C LEU A 236 -6.01 -17.09 3.81
N LYS A 237 -6.88 -18.03 3.40
CA LYS A 237 -6.45 -19.33 2.88
C LYS A 237 -5.65 -19.20 1.58
N ILE A 238 -5.99 -18.26 0.72
CA ILE A 238 -5.24 -17.99 -0.51
C ILE A 238 -3.90 -17.32 -0.16
N LEU A 239 -3.93 -16.26 0.65
CA LEU A 239 -2.73 -15.46 0.97
C LEU A 239 -1.67 -16.27 1.71
N GLN A 240 -2.08 -17.20 2.60
CA GLN A 240 -1.13 -18.03 3.37
C GLN A 240 -0.32 -18.99 2.50
N THR A 241 -0.73 -19.24 1.25
CA THR A 241 0.08 -20.07 0.33
C THR A 241 1.33 -19.33 -0.15
N ALA A 242 1.33 -18.00 -0.07
CA ALA A 242 2.42 -17.16 -0.58
C ALA A 242 3.31 -16.58 0.54
N THR A 243 2.74 -16.33 1.73
CA THR A 243 3.51 -15.74 2.83
C THR A 243 2.86 -16.10 4.18
N LYS A 244 3.62 -15.96 5.26
CA LYS A 244 3.12 -16.13 6.63
C LYS A 244 2.09 -15.04 6.95
N LEU A 245 1.00 -15.38 7.61
CA LEU A 245 -0.02 -14.41 8.02
C LEU A 245 0.08 -14.11 9.52
N LEU A 246 0.01 -12.82 9.84
CA LEU A 246 -0.15 -12.31 11.21
C LEU A 246 -1.48 -11.53 11.21
N VAL A 247 -2.50 -12.14 11.79
CA VAL A 247 -3.88 -11.61 11.72
C VAL A 247 -4.26 -10.98 13.06
N GLY A 248 -4.84 -9.81 13.01
CA GLY A 248 -5.33 -9.10 14.19
C GLY A 248 -6.44 -9.89 14.91
N LYS A 249 -6.61 -9.54 16.17
CA LYS A 249 -7.70 -10.08 16.99
C LYS A 249 -8.73 -8.97 17.15
N GLY A 250 -9.95 -9.23 16.72
CA GLY A 250 -11.07 -8.30 16.87
C GLY A 250 -11.46 -8.06 18.33
#